data_01a1042381de8b799033c9f4a4b72fe6
#
_entry.id   01a1042381de8b799033c9f4a4b72fe6
#
_cell.length_a   1.000
_cell.length_b   1.000
_cell.length_c   1.000
_cell.angle_alpha   90.00
_cell.angle_beta   90.00
_cell.angle_gamma   90.00
#
_symmetry.space_group_name_H-M   'P 1'
#
loop_
_entity.id
_entity.type
_entity.pdbx_description
1 polymer ?
#
loop_
_entity_poly.entity_id
_entity_poly.type
_entity_poly.pdbx_seq_one_letter_code
_entity_poly.pdbx_strand_id
1 'polypeptide(L)'
;MQQKVIKLTESKLRQIISECIHDEILKHQRIDEMARVGVMENTYDVIVYTDDMGYIPHVHIIDTSTRGKEFDCCVKLETNEYFVHGKHLDTFNSKQCKLFDNFMKQPCRSPKYRNNYEFAVEMWNANNSNSYVQIIEDELGNIIQPDYSTII
;
A
#
# COMPACT_ATOMS: atom_id res chain seq x y z
N MET A 1 36.98 35.74 4.77
CA MET A 1 35.85 34.90 5.19
C MET A 1 36.25 34.03 6.36
N GLN A 2 35.63 34.26 7.51
CA GLN A 2 35.84 33.37 8.65
C GLN A 2 34.94 32.15 8.45
N GLN A 3 35.53 30.97 8.31
CA GLN A 3 34.79 29.73 8.37
C GLN A 3 34.27 29.51 9.79
N LYS A 4 32.94 29.45 9.91
CA LYS A 4 32.32 29.17 11.18
C LYS A 4 32.47 27.66 11.48
N VAL A 5 33.43 27.33 12.32
CA VAL A 5 33.64 25.94 12.78
C VAL A 5 32.60 25.65 13.86
N ILE A 6 31.66 24.75 13.56
CA ILE A 6 30.72 24.23 14.56
C ILE A 6 31.42 23.08 15.29
N LYS A 7 31.81 23.30 16.54
CA LYS A 7 32.30 22.23 17.40
C LYS A 7 31.13 21.45 17.99
N LEU A 8 30.95 20.23 17.54
CA LEU A 8 30.04 19.30 18.14
C LEU A 8 30.71 18.62 19.34
N THR A 9 30.04 18.60 20.49
CA THR A 9 30.45 17.79 21.63
C THR A 9 30.18 16.33 21.33
N GLU A 10 30.94 15.40 21.96
CA GLU A 10 30.69 13.96 21.83
C GLU A 10 29.26 13.58 22.21
N SER A 11 28.73 14.18 23.28
CA SER A 11 27.35 14.01 23.72
C SER A 11 26.33 14.40 22.64
N LYS A 12 26.55 15.55 21.97
CA LYS A 12 25.66 16.02 20.91
C LYS A 12 25.73 15.15 19.67
N LEU A 13 26.93 14.66 19.32
CA LEU A 13 27.11 13.74 18.21
C LEU A 13 26.39 12.41 18.47
N ARG A 14 26.47 11.85 19.66
CA ARG A 14 25.77 10.64 20.07
C ARG A 14 24.24 10.84 19.99
N GLN A 15 23.73 12.00 20.42
CA GLN A 15 22.33 12.34 20.32
C GLN A 15 21.86 12.36 18.85
N ILE A 16 22.60 13.01 17.96
CA ILE A 16 22.27 13.08 16.52
C ILE A 16 22.25 11.68 15.91
N ILE A 17 23.25 10.84 16.20
CA ILE A 17 23.30 9.45 15.70
C ILE A 17 22.09 8.65 16.22
N SER A 18 21.75 8.79 17.49
CA SER A 18 20.58 8.10 18.09
C SER A 18 19.28 8.53 17.45
N GLU A 19 19.09 9.83 17.20
CA GLU A 19 17.91 10.36 16.49
C GLU A 19 17.83 9.85 15.05
N CYS A 20 18.94 9.82 14.30
CA CYS A 20 19.00 9.30 12.95
C CYS A 20 18.64 7.80 12.89
N ILE A 21 19.13 6.99 13.83
CA ILE A 21 18.82 5.56 13.94
C ILE A 21 17.34 5.38 14.26
N HIS A 22 16.81 6.17 15.18
CA HIS A 22 15.40 6.12 15.55
C HIS A 22 14.49 6.48 14.36
N ASP A 23 14.84 7.53 13.62
CA ASP A 23 14.10 7.94 12.41
C ASP A 23 14.13 6.86 11.33
N GLU A 24 15.26 6.18 11.11
CA GLU A 24 15.38 5.06 10.18
C GLU A 24 14.53 3.86 10.63
N ILE A 25 14.52 3.53 11.90
CA ILE A 25 13.66 2.47 12.45
C ILE A 25 12.19 2.81 12.25
N LEU A 26 11.77 4.04 12.56
CA LEU A 26 10.39 4.50 12.33
C LEU A 26 10.02 4.49 10.86
N LYS A 27 10.95 4.87 9.98
CA LYS A 27 10.74 4.82 8.53
C LYS A 27 10.52 3.39 8.05
N HIS A 28 11.30 2.42 8.50
CA HIS A 28 11.11 1.00 8.17
C HIS A 28 9.80 0.46 8.74
N GLN A 29 9.44 0.81 9.97
CA GLN A 29 8.14 0.45 10.55
C GLN A 29 6.97 1.05 9.77
N ARG A 30 7.08 2.31 9.33
CA ARG A 30 6.07 2.96 8.49
C ARG A 30 5.94 2.29 7.13
N ILE A 31 7.04 1.85 6.52
CA ILE A 31 7.02 1.12 5.24
C ILE A 31 6.28 -0.21 5.42
N ASP A 32 6.57 -0.96 6.48
CA ASP A 32 5.88 -2.22 6.78
C ASP A 32 4.39 -2.00 7.08
N GLU A 33 4.04 -0.97 7.86
CA GLU A 33 2.65 -0.59 8.12
C GLU A 33 1.95 -0.04 6.88
N MET A 34 2.64 0.71 6.03
CA MET A 34 2.11 1.25 4.78
C MET A 34 1.85 0.17 3.73
N ALA A 35 2.60 -0.93 3.75
CA ALA A 35 2.38 -2.04 2.83
C ALA A 35 1.02 -2.72 3.04
N ARG A 36 0.46 -2.65 4.24
CA ARG A 36 -0.84 -3.24 4.56
C ARG A 36 -1.95 -2.21 4.43
N VAL A 37 -2.83 -2.38 3.46
CA VAL A 37 -4.03 -1.52 3.29
C VAL A 37 -5.05 -1.80 4.39
N GLY A 38 -5.31 -3.06 4.67
CA GLY A 38 -6.24 -3.48 5.71
C GLY A 38 -6.50 -4.97 5.66
N VAL A 39 -7.48 -5.40 6.44
CA VAL A 39 -7.94 -6.80 6.49
C VAL A 39 -9.38 -6.87 6.01
N MET A 40 -9.61 -7.66 4.98
CA MET A 40 -10.93 -7.92 4.44
C MET A 40 -11.56 -9.11 5.18
N GLU A 41 -12.69 -8.87 5.83
CA GLU A 41 -13.48 -9.88 6.58
C GLU A 41 -12.68 -10.73 7.58
N ASN A 42 -11.69 -10.16 8.24
CA ASN A 42 -10.80 -10.85 9.19
C ASN A 42 -10.10 -12.09 8.60
N THR A 43 -10.13 -12.28 7.29
CA THR A 43 -9.63 -13.47 6.60
C THR A 43 -8.48 -13.16 5.66
N TYR A 44 -8.55 -12.03 4.95
CA TYR A 44 -7.57 -11.68 3.93
C TYR A 44 -6.88 -10.37 4.24
N ASP A 45 -5.56 -10.35 4.16
CA ASP A 45 -4.76 -9.13 4.15
C ASP A 45 -4.72 -8.56 2.74
N VAL A 46 -4.97 -7.27 2.61
CA VAL A 46 -4.79 -6.51 1.37
C VAL A 46 -3.50 -5.71 1.50
N ILE A 47 -2.54 -5.96 0.62
CA ILE A 47 -1.16 -5.48 0.75
C ILE A 47 -0.68 -4.85 -0.55
N VAL A 48 0.05 -3.74 -0.44
CA VAL A 48 0.88 -3.19 -1.52
C VAL A 48 2.34 -3.44 -1.17
N TYR A 49 3.03 -4.26 -1.95
CA TYR A 49 4.44 -4.52 -1.73
C TYR A 49 5.31 -3.35 -2.20
N THR A 50 6.33 -3.05 -1.43
CA THR A 50 7.23 -1.92 -1.69
C THR A 50 8.33 -2.23 -2.70
N ASP A 51 8.49 -3.48 -3.04
CA ASP A 51 9.55 -3.99 -3.92
C ASP A 51 9.05 -4.45 -5.31
N ASP A 52 7.77 -4.20 -5.62
CA ASP A 52 7.19 -4.48 -6.94
C ASP A 52 7.64 -3.44 -7.99
N MET A 53 8.93 -3.30 -8.17
CA MET A 53 9.50 -2.26 -9.03
C MET A 53 9.20 -2.46 -10.52
N GLY A 54 8.63 -1.43 -11.14
CA GLY A 54 8.48 -1.32 -12.59
C GLY A 54 7.33 -2.13 -13.19
N TYR A 55 6.42 -2.65 -12.37
CA TYR A 55 5.27 -3.45 -12.81
C TYR A 55 3.98 -2.64 -12.86
N ILE A 56 2.94 -3.28 -13.38
CA ILE A 56 1.57 -2.74 -13.40
C ILE A 56 1.09 -2.51 -11.97
N PRO A 57 0.50 -1.35 -11.64
CA PRO A 57 -0.02 -1.08 -10.31
C PRO A 57 -1.06 -2.11 -9.86
N HIS A 58 -0.83 -2.75 -8.72
CA HIS A 58 -1.69 -3.81 -8.20
C HIS A 58 -1.60 -3.95 -6.69
N VAL A 59 -2.57 -4.61 -6.13
CA VAL A 59 -2.59 -5.06 -4.73
C VAL A 59 -2.54 -6.58 -4.66
N HIS A 60 -1.95 -7.09 -3.60
CA HIS A 60 -1.99 -8.50 -3.24
C HIS A 60 -3.07 -8.74 -2.20
N ILE A 61 -3.81 -9.82 -2.37
CA ILE A 61 -4.79 -10.28 -1.40
C ILE A 61 -4.37 -11.69 -0.99
N ILE A 62 -3.98 -11.84 0.26
CA ILE A 62 -3.47 -13.09 0.81
C ILE A 62 -4.30 -13.52 2.02
N ASP A 63 -4.41 -14.82 2.24
CA ASP A 63 -5.02 -15.29 3.48
C ASP A 63 -4.14 -15.00 4.69
N THR A 64 -4.73 -14.47 5.73
CA THR A 64 -4.02 -14.02 6.93
C THR A 64 -3.42 -15.19 7.70
N SER A 65 -4.15 -16.32 7.79
CA SER A 65 -3.77 -17.46 8.63
C SER A 65 -2.50 -18.17 8.14
N THR A 66 -2.33 -18.33 6.82
CA THR A 66 -1.16 -19.00 6.23
C THR A 66 -0.17 -18.03 5.58
N ARG A 67 -0.44 -16.73 5.67
CA ARG A 67 0.36 -15.67 5.03
C ARG A 67 0.54 -15.89 3.51
N GLY A 68 -0.57 -16.22 2.86
CA GLY A 68 -0.62 -16.39 1.42
C GLY A 68 -0.22 -17.76 0.90
N LYS A 69 -0.03 -18.76 1.76
CA LYS A 69 0.28 -20.12 1.31
C LYS A 69 -0.92 -20.83 0.71
N GLU A 70 -2.11 -20.58 1.23
CA GLU A 70 -3.36 -21.20 0.76
C GLU A 70 -4.10 -20.32 -0.26
N PHE A 71 -3.95 -19.00 -0.15
CA PHE A 71 -4.59 -18.05 -1.07
C PHE A 71 -3.71 -16.84 -1.31
N ASP A 72 -3.45 -16.54 -2.57
CA ASP A 72 -2.68 -15.38 -3.00
C ASP A 72 -3.11 -14.95 -4.40
N CYS A 73 -3.76 -13.80 -4.51
CA CYS A 73 -4.12 -13.23 -5.79
C CYS A 73 -3.70 -11.76 -5.87
N CYS A 74 -3.55 -11.27 -7.09
CA CYS A 74 -3.27 -9.87 -7.37
C CYS A 74 -4.35 -9.27 -8.24
N VAL A 75 -4.76 -8.04 -7.90
CA VAL A 75 -5.76 -7.27 -8.64
C VAL A 75 -5.15 -5.92 -9.01
N LYS A 76 -5.31 -5.55 -10.27
CA LYS A 76 -4.83 -4.25 -10.77
C LYS A 76 -5.56 -3.09 -10.10
N LEU A 77 -4.84 -1.99 -9.88
CA LEU A 77 -5.43 -0.77 -9.29
C LEU A 77 -6.17 0.10 -10.31
N GLU A 78 -5.80 0.04 -11.57
CA GLU A 78 -6.39 0.91 -12.61
C GLU A 78 -7.53 0.25 -13.38
N THR A 79 -7.68 -1.06 -13.27
CA THR A 79 -8.73 -1.83 -13.95
C THR A 79 -9.27 -2.93 -13.05
N ASN A 80 -10.41 -3.50 -13.40
CA ASN A 80 -10.99 -4.65 -12.70
C ASN A 80 -10.44 -5.99 -13.22
N GLU A 81 -9.13 -6.06 -13.39
CA GLU A 81 -8.46 -7.25 -13.92
C GLU A 81 -7.53 -7.87 -12.89
N TYR A 82 -7.40 -9.19 -12.93
CA TYR A 82 -6.32 -9.87 -12.21
C TYR A 82 -4.98 -9.54 -12.82
N PHE A 83 -3.97 -9.45 -11.98
CA PHE A 83 -2.59 -9.35 -12.42
C PHE A 83 -1.87 -10.65 -12.07
N VAL A 84 -1.72 -11.52 -13.06
CA VAL A 84 -1.11 -12.84 -12.89
C VAL A 84 0.40 -12.71 -13.02
N HIS A 85 1.12 -12.95 -11.91
CA HIS A 85 2.56 -13.01 -11.92
C HIS A 85 3.10 -13.97 -10.86
N GLY A 86 4.16 -14.69 -11.20
CA GLY A 86 4.84 -15.62 -10.28
C GLY A 86 3.89 -16.67 -9.70
N LYS A 87 3.80 -16.75 -8.38
CA LYS A 87 2.96 -17.69 -7.63
C LYS A 87 1.57 -17.16 -7.30
N HIS A 88 1.28 -15.92 -7.64
CA HIS A 88 0.04 -15.21 -7.29
C HIS A 88 -1.04 -15.46 -8.35
N LEU A 89 -1.57 -16.68 -8.36
CA LEU A 89 -2.44 -17.18 -9.43
C LEU A 89 -3.89 -17.38 -9.02
N ASP A 90 -4.21 -17.23 -7.74
CA ASP A 90 -5.56 -17.44 -7.26
C ASP A 90 -6.52 -16.35 -7.77
N THR A 91 -7.79 -16.71 -7.87
CA THR A 91 -8.85 -15.79 -8.28
C THR A 91 -10.00 -15.85 -7.28
N PHE A 92 -10.77 -14.79 -7.22
CA PHE A 92 -11.96 -14.71 -6.39
C PHE A 92 -13.18 -15.42 -7.02
N ASN A 93 -14.05 -15.97 -6.19
CA ASN A 93 -15.41 -16.26 -6.60
C ASN A 93 -16.25 -14.97 -6.58
N SER A 94 -17.50 -15.05 -7.06
CA SER A 94 -18.39 -13.87 -7.15
C SER A 94 -18.63 -13.20 -5.81
N LYS A 95 -18.71 -13.97 -4.72
CA LYS A 95 -18.88 -13.42 -3.37
C LYS A 95 -17.65 -12.65 -2.92
N GLN A 96 -16.46 -13.21 -3.15
CA GLN A 96 -15.20 -12.56 -2.80
C GLN A 96 -14.96 -11.28 -3.61
N CYS A 97 -15.32 -11.26 -4.89
CA CYS A 97 -15.27 -10.04 -5.71
C CYS A 97 -16.09 -8.91 -5.08
N LYS A 98 -17.32 -9.19 -4.68
CA LYS A 98 -18.20 -8.22 -4.02
C LYS A 98 -17.63 -7.73 -2.68
N LEU A 99 -17.07 -8.64 -1.91
CA LEU A 99 -16.40 -8.28 -0.64
C LEU A 99 -15.19 -7.38 -0.87
N PHE A 100 -14.40 -7.68 -1.86
CA PHE A 100 -13.25 -6.85 -2.23
C PHE A 100 -13.67 -5.47 -2.74
N ASP A 101 -14.69 -5.39 -3.59
CA ASP A 101 -15.25 -4.13 -4.06
C ASP A 101 -15.72 -3.25 -2.90
N ASN A 102 -16.49 -3.85 -1.99
CA ASN A 102 -16.96 -3.16 -0.77
C ASN A 102 -15.80 -2.71 0.11
N PHE A 103 -14.79 -3.56 0.31
CA PHE A 103 -13.60 -3.23 1.10
C PHE A 103 -12.86 -2.01 0.53
N MET A 104 -12.66 -1.97 -0.79
CA MET A 104 -11.95 -0.86 -1.43
C MET A 104 -12.70 0.46 -1.33
N LYS A 105 -14.03 0.43 -1.20
CA LYS A 105 -14.88 1.62 -1.02
C LYS A 105 -15.02 2.05 0.43
N GLN A 106 -14.68 1.20 1.39
CA GLN A 106 -14.80 1.52 2.82
C GLN A 106 -13.77 2.56 3.26
N PRO A 107 -14.10 3.36 4.30
CA PRO A 107 -13.12 4.22 4.94
C PRO A 107 -11.88 3.43 5.39
N CYS A 108 -10.70 3.96 5.13
CA CYS A 108 -9.46 3.32 5.56
C CYS A 108 -9.15 3.65 7.02
N ARG A 109 -8.18 2.92 7.59
CA ARG A 109 -7.70 3.13 8.96
C ARG A 109 -7.04 4.51 9.18
N SER A 110 -6.59 5.16 8.13
CA SER A 110 -5.98 6.49 8.22
C SER A 110 -7.00 7.57 7.83
N PRO A 111 -7.25 8.59 8.68
CA PRO A 111 -8.18 9.67 8.34
C PRO A 111 -7.67 10.58 7.22
N LYS A 112 -6.42 10.42 6.82
CA LYS A 112 -5.80 11.20 5.74
C LYS A 112 -6.38 10.86 4.36
N TYR A 113 -6.88 9.63 4.19
CA TYR A 113 -7.40 9.13 2.92
C TYR A 113 -8.89 8.83 3.03
N ARG A 114 -9.61 8.98 1.93
CA ARG A 114 -11.08 8.85 1.89
C ARG A 114 -11.54 7.40 2.02
N ASN A 115 -10.82 6.47 1.39
CA ASN A 115 -11.17 5.05 1.41
C ASN A 115 -9.92 4.16 1.23
N ASN A 116 -10.11 2.85 1.28
CA ASN A 116 -9.03 1.88 1.11
C ASN A 116 -8.40 1.93 -0.29
N TYR A 117 -9.16 2.22 -1.33
CA TYR A 117 -8.64 2.37 -2.68
C TYR A 117 -7.64 3.53 -2.78
N GLU A 118 -8.00 4.71 -2.31
CA GLU A 118 -7.08 5.85 -2.29
C GLU A 118 -5.82 5.55 -1.48
N PHE A 119 -5.98 4.91 -0.34
CA PHE A 119 -4.85 4.51 0.49
C PHE A 119 -3.91 3.54 -0.24
N ALA A 120 -4.46 2.52 -0.91
CA ALA A 120 -3.68 1.58 -1.72
C ALA A 120 -2.92 2.28 -2.86
N VAL A 121 -3.58 3.20 -3.57
CA VAL A 121 -2.97 3.99 -4.64
C VAL A 121 -1.82 4.85 -4.11
N GLU A 122 -2.03 5.54 -3.01
CA GLU A 122 -0.98 6.38 -2.40
C GLU A 122 0.21 5.56 -1.92
N MET A 123 -0.03 4.38 -1.36
CA MET A 123 1.05 3.46 -0.99
C MET A 123 1.82 2.96 -2.21
N TRP A 124 1.13 2.62 -3.28
CA TRP A 124 1.76 2.25 -4.53
C TRP A 124 2.63 3.39 -5.06
N ASN A 125 2.07 4.59 -5.16
CA ASN A 125 2.77 5.77 -5.69
C ASN A 125 4.00 6.14 -4.86
N ALA A 126 3.93 6.00 -3.55
CA ALA A 126 5.05 6.30 -2.65
C ALA A 126 6.27 5.38 -2.89
N ASN A 127 6.05 4.17 -3.39
CA ASN A 127 7.08 3.16 -3.55
C ASN A 127 7.44 2.86 -5.02
N ASN A 128 6.65 3.36 -5.98
CA ASN A 128 6.80 3.04 -7.40
C ASN A 128 6.73 4.30 -8.26
N SER A 129 7.78 5.11 -8.22
CA SER A 129 7.84 6.41 -8.91
C SER A 129 7.68 6.32 -10.44
N ASN A 130 7.97 5.16 -11.04
CA ASN A 130 7.88 4.94 -12.50
C ASN A 130 6.51 4.42 -12.95
N SER A 131 5.59 4.13 -12.03
CA SER A 131 4.27 3.55 -12.30
C SER A 131 3.21 4.28 -11.50
N TYR A 132 3.13 5.59 -11.65
CA TYR A 132 2.21 6.44 -10.91
C TYR A 132 0.75 6.20 -11.32
N VAL A 133 -0.12 5.99 -10.34
CA VAL A 133 -1.58 5.92 -10.52
C VAL A 133 -2.20 7.26 -10.17
N GLN A 134 -2.99 7.81 -11.07
CA GLN A 134 -3.74 9.03 -10.84
C GLN A 134 -5.09 8.73 -10.19
N ILE A 135 -5.40 9.42 -9.10
CA ILE A 135 -6.74 9.42 -8.52
C ILE A 135 -7.65 10.30 -9.40
N ILE A 136 -8.74 9.70 -9.86
CA ILE A 136 -9.74 10.38 -10.68
C ILE A 136 -10.96 10.68 -9.81
N GLU A 137 -11.48 11.90 -9.93
CA GLU A 137 -12.65 12.34 -9.19
C GLU A 137 -13.78 12.75 -10.13
N ASP A 138 -15.01 12.55 -9.71
CA ASP A 138 -16.19 13.09 -10.38
C ASP A 138 -16.40 14.58 -10.04
N GLU A 139 -17.44 15.17 -10.61
CA GLU A 139 -17.78 16.59 -10.39
C GLU A 139 -18.09 16.95 -8.93
N LEU A 140 -18.46 15.96 -8.12
CA LEU A 140 -18.75 16.11 -6.70
C LEU A 140 -17.55 15.82 -5.80
N GLY A 141 -16.39 15.49 -6.37
CA GLY A 141 -15.19 15.14 -5.64
C GLY A 141 -15.14 13.70 -5.13
N ASN A 142 -16.03 12.84 -5.60
CA ASN A 142 -15.98 11.41 -5.26
C ASN A 142 -14.96 10.70 -6.12
N ILE A 143 -14.24 9.74 -5.52
CA ILE A 143 -13.25 8.94 -6.24
C ILE A 143 -13.97 8.03 -7.25
N ILE A 144 -13.51 8.09 -8.49
CA ILE A 144 -13.87 7.10 -9.53
C ILE A 144 -12.83 5.99 -9.47
N GLN A 145 -13.25 4.79 -9.11
CA GLN A 145 -12.40 3.61 -9.01
C GLN A 145 -12.98 2.45 -9.83
N PRO A 146 -12.16 1.45 -10.19
CA PRO A 146 -12.67 0.28 -10.90
C PRO A 146 -13.79 -0.43 -10.14
N ASP A 147 -14.72 -1.04 -10.87
CA ASP A 147 -15.75 -1.89 -10.29
C ASP A 147 -15.18 -3.29 -10.07
N TYR A 148 -14.78 -3.57 -8.83
CA TYR A 148 -14.21 -4.85 -8.44
C TYR A 148 -15.26 -5.92 -8.11
N SER A 149 -16.55 -5.61 -8.22
CA SER A 149 -17.61 -6.60 -8.01
C SER A 149 -17.60 -7.71 -9.07
N THR A 150 -16.95 -7.42 -10.20
CA THR A 150 -16.65 -8.41 -11.25
C THR A 150 -15.20 -8.20 -11.70
N ILE A 151 -14.33 -9.15 -11.39
CA ILE A 151 -12.90 -9.11 -11.76
C ILE A 151 -12.65 -10.16 -12.85
N ILE A 152 -11.99 -9.75 -13.88
CA ILE A 152 -11.68 -10.57 -15.05
C ILE A 152 -10.19 -10.86 -15.23
#